data_a22688f31be39ed8270cbdc9d51fce2f
#
_entry.id   a22688f31be39ed8270cbdc9d51fce2f
#
_cell.length_a   1.000
_cell.length_b   1.000
_cell.length_c   1.000
_cell.angle_alpha   90.00
_cell.angle_beta   90.00
_cell.angle_gamma   90.00
#
_symmetry.space_group_name_H-M   'P 1'
#
loop_
_entity.id
_entity.type
_entity.pdbx_description
1 polymer ?
#
loop_
_entity_poly.entity_id
_entity_poly.type
_entity_poly.pdbx_seq_one_letter_code
_entity_poly.pdbx_strand_id
1 'polypeptide(L)'
;MTCTSCHNPHTQDYQDINKKTLVDRFDDQQCTACHAAIGKNPPAHTFHKVNSQGSKCVSCHMPFRQEGGIGNQIKFTRSDHTIAIPRPVYDKSQGFESSCIQCHSDQTEEELQVSTNQLWGSIKPMNAVIENRLKINNETSERDAINLLLQPQLKHSIGQFANLSYFIKRYLSPGMEFINPEIVEKLKAYSEIDDDIDLKALALAGLHYSQYKNPKVRNYLLGQLDKIEREEHSVRLRWGLILDYFGTVFYMIGDRPRAIECYELARQVLPDDKKIKENLARAKS
;
A
#
# COMPACT_ATOMS: atom_id res chain seq x y z
N MET A 1 13.69 2.15 -3.14
CA MET A 1 13.34 3.22 -4.11
C MET A 1 12.34 4.15 -3.44
N THR A 2 12.51 5.46 -3.57
CA THR A 2 11.64 6.50 -3.00
C THR A 2 11.13 7.42 -4.11
N CYS A 3 10.11 8.23 -3.84
CA CYS A 3 9.60 9.21 -4.80
C CYS A 3 10.71 10.11 -5.35
N THR A 4 11.65 10.49 -4.49
CA THR A 4 12.80 11.33 -4.85
C THR A 4 13.88 10.61 -5.68
N SER A 5 13.75 9.31 -5.91
CA SER A 5 14.63 8.62 -6.88
C SER A 5 14.27 8.99 -8.33
N CYS A 6 13.02 9.39 -8.59
CA CYS A 6 12.49 9.67 -9.91
C CYS A 6 11.93 11.09 -10.07
N HIS A 7 11.62 11.78 -8.97
CA HIS A 7 11.05 13.13 -8.97
C HIS A 7 11.86 14.08 -8.12
N ASN A 8 12.08 15.29 -8.63
CA ASN A 8 12.60 16.38 -7.83
C ASN A 8 11.46 16.93 -6.94
N PRO A 9 11.55 16.88 -5.60
CA PRO A 9 10.46 17.30 -4.71
C PRO A 9 10.17 18.80 -4.73
N HIS A 10 11.10 19.62 -5.25
CA HIS A 10 10.97 21.08 -5.29
C HIS A 10 10.42 21.58 -6.62
N THR A 11 10.89 21.00 -7.74
CA THR A 11 10.50 21.46 -9.10
C THR A 11 9.45 20.56 -9.75
N GLN A 12 9.21 19.35 -9.19
CA GLN A 12 8.35 18.30 -9.73
C GLN A 12 8.84 17.71 -11.06
N ASP A 13 10.04 18.07 -11.51
CA ASP A 13 10.65 17.52 -12.70
C ASP A 13 11.00 16.03 -12.51
N TYR A 14 11.06 15.31 -13.62
CA TYR A 14 11.61 13.95 -13.64
C TYR A 14 13.15 14.00 -13.51
N GLN A 15 13.70 13.04 -12.81
CA GLN A 15 15.13 12.91 -12.63
C GLN A 15 15.55 11.44 -12.59
N ASP A 16 16.82 11.18 -12.90
CA ASP A 16 17.44 9.86 -12.71
C ASP A 16 17.92 9.68 -11.25
N ILE A 17 18.44 8.51 -10.93
CA ILE A 17 18.97 8.20 -9.59
C ILE A 17 20.16 9.11 -9.19
N ASN A 18 20.86 9.69 -10.16
CA ASN A 18 21.98 10.63 -9.96
C ASN A 18 21.52 12.09 -9.89
N LYS A 19 20.19 12.35 -9.83
CA LYS A 19 19.57 13.68 -9.78
C LYS A 19 19.71 14.51 -11.05
N LYS A 20 20.06 13.87 -12.17
CA LYS A 20 20.06 14.52 -13.47
C LYS A 20 18.62 14.72 -13.91
N THR A 21 18.23 15.95 -14.24
CA THR A 21 16.90 16.26 -14.80
C THR A 21 16.70 15.57 -16.14
N LEU A 22 15.55 14.98 -16.33
CA LEU A 22 15.12 14.28 -17.53
C LEU A 22 14.13 15.13 -18.31
N VAL A 23 13.98 14.85 -19.61
CA VAL A 23 13.13 15.65 -20.51
C VAL A 23 11.65 15.51 -20.15
N ASP A 24 11.21 14.27 -19.96
CA ASP A 24 9.83 13.93 -19.60
C ASP A 24 9.74 12.54 -18.97
N ARG A 25 8.52 12.06 -18.73
CA ARG A 25 8.27 10.71 -18.19
C ARG A 25 8.72 9.57 -19.13
N PHE A 26 8.89 9.82 -20.41
CA PHE A 26 9.30 8.82 -21.41
C PHE A 26 10.81 8.78 -21.61
N ASP A 27 11.58 9.54 -20.82
CA ASP A 27 13.02 9.43 -20.78
C ASP A 27 13.42 8.17 -20.00
N ASP A 28 13.75 7.11 -20.73
CA ASP A 28 14.08 5.80 -20.15
C ASP A 28 15.33 5.82 -19.23
N GLN A 29 16.13 6.90 -19.18
CA GLN A 29 17.22 7.05 -18.21
C GLN A 29 16.72 6.98 -16.77
N GLN A 30 15.48 7.30 -16.51
CA GLN A 30 14.82 7.10 -15.21
C GLN A 30 14.92 5.64 -14.74
N CYS A 31 14.84 4.70 -15.67
CA CYS A 31 14.85 3.26 -15.40
C CYS A 31 16.23 2.64 -15.67
N THR A 32 16.86 3.00 -16.78
CA THR A 32 18.08 2.37 -17.29
C THR A 32 19.34 2.75 -16.49
N ALA A 33 19.28 3.81 -15.68
CA ALA A 33 20.32 4.11 -14.70
C ALA A 33 20.53 2.95 -13.68
N CYS A 34 19.46 2.19 -13.36
CA CYS A 34 19.53 0.98 -12.54
C CYS A 34 19.46 -0.30 -13.38
N HIS A 35 18.64 -0.31 -14.43
CA HIS A 35 18.44 -1.44 -15.35
C HIS A 35 19.35 -1.35 -16.58
N ALA A 36 20.64 -1.12 -16.38
CA ALA A 36 21.61 -0.85 -17.43
C ALA A 36 21.73 -1.97 -18.48
N ALA A 37 21.54 -3.23 -18.08
CA ALA A 37 21.59 -4.36 -19.00
C ALA A 37 20.48 -4.29 -20.05
N ILE A 38 19.26 -3.91 -19.64
CA ILE A 38 18.09 -3.71 -20.51
C ILE A 38 18.31 -2.47 -21.38
N GLY A 39 18.86 -1.39 -20.78
CA GLY A 39 19.16 -0.15 -21.46
C GLY A 39 20.17 -0.27 -22.63
N LYS A 40 21.01 -1.31 -22.65
CA LYS A 40 21.94 -1.58 -23.76
C LYS A 40 21.24 -2.04 -25.05
N ASN A 41 20.13 -2.75 -24.93
CA ASN A 41 19.36 -3.25 -26.06
C ASN A 41 17.87 -3.34 -25.71
N PRO A 42 17.17 -2.21 -25.61
CA PRO A 42 15.76 -2.18 -25.26
C PRO A 42 14.86 -3.08 -26.15
N PRO A 43 15.05 -3.15 -27.46
CA PRO A 43 14.22 -4.00 -28.30
C PRO A 43 14.29 -5.50 -27.96
N ALA A 44 15.41 -5.99 -27.45
CA ALA A 44 15.51 -7.38 -27.01
C ALA A 44 14.64 -7.68 -25.76
N HIS A 45 14.24 -6.64 -25.02
CA HIS A 45 13.32 -6.76 -23.88
C HIS A 45 11.88 -6.37 -24.26
N THR A 46 11.72 -5.29 -24.99
CA THR A 46 10.39 -4.74 -25.31
C THR A 46 9.69 -5.41 -26.48
N PHE A 47 10.45 -6.05 -27.38
CA PHE A 47 10.00 -6.59 -28.65
C PHE A 47 9.28 -5.56 -29.54
N HIS A 48 9.56 -4.27 -29.32
CA HIS A 48 9.03 -3.17 -30.09
C HIS A 48 10.13 -2.40 -30.81
N LYS A 49 9.75 -1.71 -31.89
CA LYS A 49 10.67 -0.88 -32.68
C LYS A 49 11.25 0.23 -31.80
N VAL A 50 12.57 0.45 -31.88
CA VAL A 50 13.26 1.55 -31.20
C VAL A 50 12.54 2.88 -31.40
N ASN A 51 12.43 3.66 -30.35
CA ASN A 51 11.74 4.96 -30.32
C ASN A 51 10.23 4.91 -30.59
N SER A 52 9.62 3.73 -30.65
CA SER A 52 8.14 3.63 -30.63
C SER A 52 7.63 3.81 -29.20
N GLN A 53 6.34 4.10 -29.04
CA GLN A 53 5.68 4.17 -27.74
C GLN A 53 5.83 2.85 -26.94
N GLY A 54 5.73 1.70 -27.62
CA GLY A 54 5.88 0.38 -27.01
C GLY A 54 7.32 0.06 -26.55
N SER A 55 8.33 0.83 -27.03
CA SER A 55 9.72 0.67 -26.56
C SER A 55 10.00 1.41 -25.26
N LYS A 56 9.06 2.23 -24.75
CA LYS A 56 9.24 3.03 -23.54
C LYS A 56 8.93 2.23 -22.28
N CYS A 57 9.84 2.22 -21.33
CA CYS A 57 9.73 1.47 -20.08
C CYS A 57 8.40 1.75 -19.35
N VAL A 58 8.05 3.02 -19.22
CA VAL A 58 6.85 3.47 -18.50
C VAL A 58 5.55 3.08 -19.20
N SER A 59 5.56 2.87 -20.51
CA SER A 59 4.35 2.46 -21.26
C SER A 59 3.82 1.09 -20.81
N CYS A 60 4.73 0.19 -20.42
CA CYS A 60 4.39 -1.15 -19.95
C CYS A 60 4.39 -1.27 -18.44
N HIS A 61 5.38 -0.67 -17.74
CA HIS A 61 5.60 -0.86 -16.31
C HIS A 61 4.94 0.21 -15.44
N MET A 62 4.56 1.36 -16.01
CA MET A 62 3.88 2.45 -15.32
C MET A 62 2.73 3.00 -16.16
N PRO A 63 1.83 2.15 -16.66
CA PRO A 63 0.71 2.61 -17.50
C PRO A 63 -0.15 3.61 -16.71
N PHE A 64 -0.87 4.46 -17.42
CA PHE A 64 -1.92 5.26 -16.80
C PHE A 64 -3.09 4.36 -16.43
N ARG A 65 -3.40 4.30 -15.12
CA ARG A 65 -4.57 3.61 -14.60
C ARG A 65 -5.50 4.62 -13.95
N GLN A 66 -6.78 4.47 -14.16
CA GLN A 66 -7.79 5.31 -13.55
C GLN A 66 -8.45 4.57 -12.38
N GLU A 67 -8.66 5.28 -11.27
CA GLU A 67 -9.60 4.82 -10.25
C GLU A 67 -11.02 5.06 -10.73
N GLY A 68 -11.90 4.07 -10.60
CA GLY A 68 -13.25 4.07 -11.14
C GLY A 68 -14.14 5.28 -10.77
N GLY A 69 -13.89 5.95 -9.63
CA GLY A 69 -14.63 7.15 -9.23
C GLY A 69 -14.15 8.46 -9.88
N ILE A 70 -12.94 8.50 -10.44
CA ILE A 70 -12.33 9.70 -11.04
C ILE A 70 -12.30 9.60 -12.57
N GLY A 71 -12.45 8.38 -13.09
CA GLY A 71 -12.12 7.99 -14.45
C GLY A 71 -12.78 8.75 -15.57
N ASN A 72 -13.99 9.27 -15.38
CA ASN A 72 -14.71 9.97 -16.43
C ASN A 72 -14.38 11.47 -16.53
N GLN A 73 -13.77 12.05 -15.51
CA GLN A 73 -13.50 13.49 -15.44
C GLN A 73 -12.05 13.85 -15.73
N ILE A 74 -11.10 13.01 -15.31
CA ILE A 74 -9.67 13.26 -15.45
C ILE A 74 -9.01 12.04 -16.08
N LYS A 75 -8.80 12.11 -17.40
CA LYS A 75 -8.17 11.03 -18.16
C LYS A 75 -6.65 11.06 -17.96
N PHE A 76 -6.03 9.90 -17.69
CA PHE A 76 -4.56 9.73 -17.63
C PHE A 76 -3.82 10.54 -16.55
N THR A 77 -4.44 10.77 -15.41
CA THR A 77 -3.83 11.58 -14.35
C THR A 77 -2.86 10.83 -13.44
N ARG A 78 -2.92 9.51 -13.40
CA ARG A 78 -2.05 8.71 -12.53
C ARG A 78 -1.39 7.57 -13.26
N SER A 79 -0.06 7.53 -13.22
CA SER A 79 0.73 6.36 -13.57
C SER A 79 0.68 5.33 -12.46
N ASP A 80 0.69 4.06 -12.82
CA ASP A 80 0.88 2.97 -11.87
C ASP A 80 2.31 3.00 -11.31
N HIS A 81 2.47 3.35 -10.05
CA HIS A 81 3.76 3.39 -9.37
C HIS A 81 4.17 2.06 -8.74
N THR A 82 3.42 1.00 -8.96
CA THR A 82 3.81 -0.35 -8.52
C THR A 82 4.96 -0.93 -9.37
N ILE A 83 5.20 -0.34 -10.55
CA ILE A 83 6.20 -0.78 -11.53
C ILE A 83 6.04 -2.28 -11.79
N ALA A 84 4.81 -2.67 -12.05
CA ALA A 84 4.42 -4.07 -12.18
C ALA A 84 4.92 -4.70 -13.50
N ILE A 85 5.08 -6.02 -13.50
CA ILE A 85 5.21 -6.78 -14.74
C ILE A 85 3.82 -6.88 -15.36
N PRO A 86 3.63 -6.47 -16.64
CA PRO A 86 2.34 -6.55 -17.33
C PRO A 86 1.80 -7.99 -17.38
N ARG A 87 0.51 -8.15 -17.06
CA ARG A 87 -0.17 -9.45 -17.03
C ARG A 87 -1.59 -9.28 -17.57
N PRO A 88 -1.79 -9.30 -18.90
CA PRO A 88 -3.06 -8.93 -19.52
C PRO A 88 -4.30 -9.57 -18.92
N VAL A 89 -4.35 -10.90 -18.85
CA VAL A 89 -5.49 -11.64 -18.27
C VAL A 89 -5.69 -11.33 -16.79
N TYR A 90 -4.59 -11.16 -16.06
CA TYR A 90 -4.65 -10.81 -14.64
C TYR A 90 -5.20 -9.40 -14.44
N ASP A 91 -4.69 -8.39 -15.16
CA ASP A 91 -5.16 -7.01 -15.08
C ASP A 91 -6.68 -6.94 -15.37
N LYS A 92 -7.15 -7.63 -16.42
CA LYS A 92 -8.58 -7.77 -16.74
C LYS A 92 -9.38 -8.39 -15.57
N SER A 93 -8.86 -9.44 -14.96
CA SER A 93 -9.53 -10.10 -13.82
C SER A 93 -9.70 -9.18 -12.61
N GLN A 94 -8.89 -8.14 -12.52
CA GLN A 94 -8.97 -7.10 -11.47
C GLN A 94 -9.77 -5.86 -11.92
N GLY A 95 -10.37 -5.89 -13.10
CA GLY A 95 -11.14 -4.77 -13.64
C GLY A 95 -10.28 -3.63 -14.18
N PHE A 96 -9.00 -3.87 -14.48
CA PHE A 96 -8.10 -2.90 -15.08
C PHE A 96 -7.86 -3.20 -16.56
N GLU A 97 -7.74 -2.16 -17.34
CA GLU A 97 -7.18 -2.24 -18.68
C GLU A 97 -5.69 -2.60 -18.61
N SER A 98 -5.26 -3.66 -19.29
CA SER A 98 -3.84 -3.99 -19.34
C SER A 98 -3.05 -2.94 -20.12
N SER A 99 -1.76 -2.79 -19.82
CA SER A 99 -0.90 -1.86 -20.58
C SER A 99 -0.79 -2.24 -22.05
N CYS A 100 -0.97 -3.51 -22.39
CA CYS A 100 -0.93 -3.99 -23.77
C CYS A 100 -2.14 -3.53 -24.57
N ILE A 101 -3.38 -3.66 -24.02
CA ILE A 101 -4.63 -3.33 -24.73
C ILE A 101 -4.74 -1.83 -25.04
N GLN A 102 -4.02 -0.97 -24.30
CA GLN A 102 -4.00 0.48 -24.55
C GLN A 102 -3.47 0.83 -25.94
N CYS A 103 -2.68 -0.04 -26.53
CA CYS A 103 -2.13 0.12 -27.89
C CYS A 103 -2.60 -0.98 -28.85
N HIS A 104 -2.88 -2.18 -28.37
CA HIS A 104 -3.33 -3.34 -29.12
C HIS A 104 -4.83 -3.59 -28.91
N SER A 105 -5.63 -2.55 -29.17
CA SER A 105 -7.09 -2.56 -28.93
C SER A 105 -7.89 -3.48 -29.86
N ASP A 106 -7.24 -4.01 -30.91
CA ASP A 106 -7.77 -4.99 -31.83
C ASP A 106 -7.62 -6.46 -31.34
N GLN A 107 -6.95 -6.67 -30.23
CA GLN A 107 -6.72 -7.98 -29.63
C GLN A 107 -7.45 -8.12 -28.28
N THR A 108 -7.66 -9.34 -27.85
CA THR A 108 -8.16 -9.66 -26.50
C THR A 108 -7.01 -9.79 -25.51
N GLU A 109 -7.28 -9.63 -24.23
CA GLU A 109 -6.26 -9.85 -23.18
C GLU A 109 -5.75 -11.30 -23.17
N GLU A 110 -6.58 -12.26 -23.57
CA GLU A 110 -6.20 -13.66 -23.72
C GLU A 110 -5.16 -13.86 -24.83
N GLU A 111 -5.36 -13.23 -25.99
CA GLU A 111 -4.41 -13.25 -27.10
C GLU A 111 -3.11 -12.53 -26.73
N LEU A 112 -3.22 -11.38 -26.05
CA LEU A 112 -2.07 -10.63 -25.56
C LEU A 112 -1.29 -11.42 -24.48
N GLN A 113 -1.96 -12.20 -23.63
CA GLN A 113 -1.30 -13.07 -22.66
C GLN A 113 -0.54 -14.21 -23.35
N VAL A 114 -1.11 -14.78 -24.42
CA VAL A 114 -0.41 -15.80 -25.24
C VAL A 114 0.86 -15.20 -25.84
N SER A 115 0.76 -14.04 -26.46
CA SER A 115 1.90 -13.31 -27.02
C SER A 115 2.95 -12.98 -25.97
N THR A 116 2.53 -12.52 -24.80
CA THR A 116 3.42 -12.25 -23.65
C THR A 116 4.19 -13.51 -23.26
N ASN A 117 3.50 -14.65 -23.13
CA ASN A 117 4.14 -15.91 -22.76
C ASN A 117 5.13 -16.40 -23.83
N GLN A 118 4.83 -16.16 -25.11
CA GLN A 118 5.74 -16.52 -26.22
C GLN A 118 7.00 -15.65 -26.25
N LEU A 119 6.87 -14.35 -26.01
CA LEU A 119 7.97 -13.38 -26.12
C LEU A 119 8.88 -13.39 -24.89
N TRP A 120 8.31 -13.45 -23.69
CA TRP A 120 9.07 -13.36 -22.41
C TRP A 120 9.22 -14.71 -21.70
N GLY A 121 8.55 -15.77 -22.16
CA GLY A 121 8.58 -17.09 -21.54
C GLY A 121 7.91 -17.08 -20.17
N SER A 122 8.51 -17.77 -19.22
CA SER A 122 7.98 -17.84 -17.84
C SER A 122 8.14 -16.49 -17.15
N ILE A 123 7.04 -15.77 -16.99
CA ILE A 123 6.99 -14.50 -16.26
C ILE A 123 7.27 -14.78 -14.77
N LYS A 124 8.11 -13.94 -14.15
CA LYS A 124 8.38 -14.00 -12.71
C LYS A 124 7.07 -14.10 -11.92
N PRO A 125 6.94 -15.03 -10.95
CA PRO A 125 5.76 -15.14 -10.13
C PRO A 125 5.39 -13.81 -9.46
N MET A 126 4.10 -13.60 -9.21
CA MET A 126 3.66 -12.46 -8.42
C MET A 126 4.18 -12.57 -6.98
N ASN A 127 4.43 -11.42 -6.35
CA ASN A 127 4.78 -11.43 -4.94
C ASN A 127 3.63 -12.04 -4.12
N ALA A 128 3.94 -12.99 -3.24
CA ALA A 128 2.95 -13.72 -2.46
C ALA A 128 2.05 -12.80 -1.62
N VAL A 129 2.55 -11.65 -1.14
CA VAL A 129 1.75 -10.66 -0.41
C VAL A 129 0.61 -10.12 -1.28
N ILE A 130 0.91 -9.81 -2.55
CA ILE A 130 -0.08 -9.31 -3.52
C ILE A 130 -1.01 -10.44 -3.92
N GLU A 131 -0.46 -11.59 -4.28
CA GLU A 131 -1.25 -12.77 -4.69
C GLU A 131 -2.26 -13.18 -3.61
N ASN A 132 -1.84 -13.20 -2.34
CA ASN A 132 -2.72 -13.51 -1.23
C ASN A 132 -3.86 -12.51 -1.07
N ARG A 133 -3.59 -11.20 -1.27
CA ARG A 133 -4.64 -10.17 -1.23
C ARG A 133 -5.74 -10.42 -2.27
N LEU A 134 -5.38 -10.95 -3.41
CA LEU A 134 -6.31 -11.18 -4.52
C LEU A 134 -7.21 -12.40 -4.33
N LYS A 135 -6.82 -13.30 -3.45
CA LYS A 135 -7.67 -14.45 -3.04
C LYS A 135 -8.78 -14.04 -2.08
N ILE A 136 -8.73 -12.82 -1.55
CA ILE A 136 -9.72 -12.30 -0.60
C ILE A 136 -10.96 -11.78 -1.34
N ASN A 137 -12.12 -12.23 -0.91
CA ASN A 137 -13.43 -11.78 -1.37
C ASN A 137 -14.39 -11.55 -0.18
N ASN A 138 -15.64 -11.25 -0.47
CA ASN A 138 -16.64 -10.97 0.58
C ASN A 138 -17.00 -12.19 1.45
N GLU A 139 -16.75 -13.40 0.96
CA GLU A 139 -17.05 -14.68 1.63
C GLU A 139 -15.84 -15.22 2.41
N THR A 140 -14.68 -14.59 2.29
CA THR A 140 -13.45 -15.05 2.95
C THR A 140 -13.64 -15.03 4.46
N SER A 141 -13.43 -16.19 5.09
CA SER A 141 -13.50 -16.34 6.55
C SER A 141 -12.39 -15.55 7.24
N GLU A 142 -12.59 -15.18 8.52
CA GLU A 142 -11.55 -14.54 9.33
C GLU A 142 -10.27 -15.41 9.37
N ARG A 143 -10.43 -16.73 9.54
CA ARG A 143 -9.29 -17.67 9.58
C ARG A 143 -8.47 -17.65 8.29
N ASP A 144 -9.13 -17.65 7.14
CA ASP A 144 -8.45 -17.58 5.84
C ASP A 144 -7.80 -16.23 5.64
N ALA A 145 -8.49 -15.15 6.05
CA ALA A 145 -7.94 -13.80 6.00
C ALA A 145 -6.69 -13.65 6.88
N ILE A 146 -6.64 -14.24 8.08
CA ILE A 146 -5.44 -14.28 8.92
C ILE A 146 -4.27 -14.90 8.16
N ASN A 147 -4.52 -16.05 7.53
CA ASN A 147 -3.50 -16.80 6.80
C ASN A 147 -3.02 -16.09 5.53
N LEU A 148 -3.91 -15.38 4.84
CA LEU A 148 -3.60 -14.73 3.57
C LEU A 148 -3.04 -13.31 3.76
N LEU A 149 -3.58 -12.55 4.69
CA LEU A 149 -3.26 -11.11 4.82
C LEU A 149 -2.21 -10.81 5.88
N LEU A 150 -2.18 -11.58 6.98
CA LEU A 150 -1.24 -11.33 8.07
C LEU A 150 0.02 -12.18 7.93
N GLN A 151 0.96 -11.71 7.10
CA GLN A 151 2.20 -12.38 6.73
C GLN A 151 3.43 -11.50 7.09
N PRO A 152 3.75 -11.31 8.39
CA PRO A 152 4.83 -10.43 8.82
C PRO A 152 6.23 -10.88 8.33
N GLN A 153 6.39 -12.16 8.01
CA GLN A 153 7.65 -12.74 7.51
C GLN A 153 7.93 -12.42 6.04
N LEU A 154 6.93 -12.01 5.26
CA LEU A 154 7.11 -11.64 3.86
C LEU A 154 7.58 -10.18 3.76
N LYS A 155 8.38 -9.87 2.72
CA LYS A 155 8.92 -8.52 2.53
C LYS A 155 8.29 -7.85 1.32
N HIS A 156 7.32 -6.99 1.57
CA HIS A 156 6.70 -6.12 0.57
C HIS A 156 5.92 -5.01 1.26
N SER A 157 6.61 -3.97 1.73
CA SER A 157 6.07 -2.92 2.62
C SER A 157 4.71 -2.39 2.20
N ILE A 158 4.57 -1.92 0.95
CA ILE A 158 3.30 -1.35 0.46
C ILE A 158 2.17 -2.40 0.49
N GLY A 159 2.45 -3.62 0.02
CA GLY A 159 1.45 -4.69 0.00
C GLY A 159 1.08 -5.16 1.41
N GLN A 160 2.06 -5.29 2.31
CA GLN A 160 1.81 -5.65 3.71
C GLN A 160 0.99 -4.57 4.42
N PHE A 161 1.32 -3.28 4.20
CA PHE A 161 0.55 -2.18 4.76
C PHE A 161 -0.90 -2.19 4.25
N ALA A 162 -1.11 -2.39 2.95
CA ALA A 162 -2.44 -2.50 2.35
C ALA A 162 -3.23 -3.71 2.90
N ASN A 163 -2.58 -4.87 3.02
CA ASN A 163 -3.20 -6.09 3.56
C ASN A 163 -3.58 -5.92 5.03
N LEU A 164 -2.67 -5.40 5.84
CA LEU A 164 -2.92 -5.14 7.25
C LEU A 164 -4.01 -4.09 7.45
N SER A 165 -3.98 -2.99 6.68
CA SER A 165 -5.02 -1.96 6.72
C SER A 165 -6.40 -2.52 6.34
N TYR A 166 -6.46 -3.36 5.29
CA TYR A 166 -7.70 -4.02 4.91
C TYR A 166 -8.20 -4.97 6.00
N PHE A 167 -7.28 -5.77 6.58
CA PHE A 167 -7.63 -6.70 7.66
C PHE A 167 -8.21 -5.97 8.87
N ILE A 168 -7.56 -4.90 9.33
CA ILE A 168 -8.05 -4.09 10.46
C ILE A 168 -9.45 -3.56 10.17
N LYS A 169 -9.66 -2.95 9.00
CA LYS A 169 -10.95 -2.37 8.62
C LYS A 169 -12.08 -3.41 8.51
N ARG A 170 -11.77 -4.62 8.08
CA ARG A 170 -12.78 -5.64 7.78
C ARG A 170 -13.10 -6.55 8.97
N TYR A 171 -12.10 -6.89 9.77
CA TYR A 171 -12.20 -7.95 10.77
C TYR A 171 -12.03 -7.45 12.21
N LEU A 172 -11.56 -6.21 12.42
CA LEU A 172 -11.41 -5.67 13.77
C LEU A 172 -12.43 -4.57 14.05
N SER A 173 -12.78 -4.42 15.32
CA SER A 173 -13.60 -3.33 15.83
C SER A 173 -13.07 -2.82 17.17
N PRO A 174 -13.46 -1.62 17.61
CA PRO A 174 -12.95 -1.06 18.87
C PRO A 174 -13.29 -1.94 20.07
N GLY A 175 -12.26 -2.25 20.87
CA GLY A 175 -12.42 -2.93 22.16
C GLY A 175 -13.13 -4.28 22.09
N MET A 176 -12.82 -5.10 21.08
CA MET A 176 -13.39 -6.46 20.94
C MET A 176 -13.21 -7.27 22.22
N GLU A 177 -14.27 -7.89 22.66
CA GLU A 177 -14.25 -8.80 23.83
C GLU A 177 -13.49 -10.09 23.49
N PHE A 178 -13.71 -10.61 22.30
CA PHE A 178 -13.05 -11.81 21.79
C PHE A 178 -12.30 -11.53 20.50
N ILE A 179 -11.08 -11.96 20.44
CA ILE A 179 -10.23 -11.92 19.24
C ILE A 179 -9.45 -13.21 19.15
N ASN A 180 -9.25 -13.72 17.94
CA ASN A 180 -8.37 -14.86 17.74
C ASN A 180 -6.94 -14.52 18.21
N PRO A 181 -6.36 -15.32 19.14
CA PRO A 181 -5.01 -15.05 19.65
C PRO A 181 -3.94 -14.94 18.57
N GLU A 182 -4.11 -15.65 17.45
CA GLU A 182 -3.18 -15.58 16.32
C GLU A 182 -3.11 -14.17 15.73
N ILE A 183 -4.22 -13.43 15.69
CA ILE A 183 -4.23 -12.03 15.24
C ILE A 183 -3.34 -11.18 16.14
N VAL A 184 -3.45 -11.35 17.45
CA VAL A 184 -2.64 -10.60 18.42
C VAL A 184 -1.16 -10.88 18.21
N GLU A 185 -0.77 -12.14 18.04
CA GLU A 185 0.63 -12.51 17.83
C GLU A 185 1.17 -12.01 16.48
N LYS A 186 0.38 -12.07 15.42
CA LYS A 186 0.78 -11.52 14.11
C LYS A 186 0.91 -9.99 14.13
N LEU A 187 0.00 -9.29 14.80
CA LEU A 187 0.10 -7.84 14.96
C LEU A 187 1.32 -7.44 15.80
N LYS A 188 1.65 -8.20 16.87
CA LYS A 188 2.89 -7.99 17.61
C LYS A 188 4.12 -8.23 16.70
N ALA A 189 4.12 -9.28 15.89
CA ALA A 189 5.22 -9.55 14.96
C ALA A 189 5.41 -8.40 13.96
N TYR A 190 4.33 -7.80 13.46
CA TYR A 190 4.43 -6.59 12.63
C TYR A 190 4.99 -5.39 13.40
N SER A 191 4.64 -5.24 14.68
CA SER A 191 5.11 -4.12 15.50
C SER A 191 6.59 -4.24 15.90
N GLU A 192 7.22 -5.38 15.70
CA GLU A 192 8.67 -5.60 15.91
C GLU A 192 9.48 -5.46 14.60
N ILE A 193 8.88 -5.10 13.47
CA ILE A 193 9.59 -4.82 12.23
C ILE A 193 10.30 -3.47 12.35
N ASP A 194 11.62 -3.45 12.30
CA ASP A 194 12.41 -2.23 12.54
C ASP A 194 12.59 -1.37 11.28
N ASP A 195 12.53 -1.95 10.08
CA ASP A 195 12.80 -1.28 8.81
C ASP A 195 11.57 -0.63 8.15
N ASP A 196 10.37 -0.74 8.76
CA ASP A 196 9.13 -0.13 8.25
C ASP A 196 8.28 0.51 9.37
N ILE A 197 8.52 1.79 9.61
CA ILE A 197 7.87 2.58 10.67
C ILE A 197 6.35 2.73 10.46
N ASP A 198 5.87 2.72 9.22
CA ASP A 198 4.44 2.84 8.91
C ASP A 198 3.72 1.53 9.21
N LEU A 199 4.31 0.41 8.84
CA LEU A 199 3.78 -0.91 9.14
C LEU A 199 3.76 -1.20 10.65
N LYS A 200 4.85 -0.85 11.35
CA LYS A 200 4.98 -0.92 12.80
C LYS A 200 3.89 -0.10 13.50
N ALA A 201 3.72 1.15 13.11
CA ALA A 201 2.70 2.04 13.67
C ALA A 201 1.27 1.56 13.41
N LEU A 202 0.99 1.03 12.22
CA LEU A 202 -0.32 0.48 11.87
C LEU A 202 -0.66 -0.76 12.70
N ALA A 203 0.32 -1.63 12.94
CA ALA A 203 0.14 -2.82 13.77
C ALA A 203 -0.14 -2.45 15.24
N LEU A 204 0.62 -1.50 15.79
CA LEU A 204 0.37 -0.97 17.15
C LEU A 204 -1.01 -0.31 17.25
N ALA A 205 -1.40 0.47 16.24
CA ALA A 205 -2.74 1.07 16.19
C ALA A 205 -3.84 0.00 16.13
N GLY A 206 -3.67 -1.05 15.34
CA GLY A 206 -4.60 -2.18 15.24
C GLY A 206 -4.77 -2.94 16.56
N LEU A 207 -3.66 -3.22 17.26
CA LEU A 207 -3.68 -3.82 18.61
C LEU A 207 -4.39 -2.91 19.61
N HIS A 208 -4.04 -1.63 19.62
CA HIS A 208 -4.61 -0.66 20.55
C HIS A 208 -6.12 -0.50 20.29
N TYR A 209 -6.51 -0.31 19.03
CA TYR A 209 -7.89 -0.20 18.59
C TYR A 209 -8.75 -1.39 19.00
N SER A 210 -8.27 -2.61 18.74
CA SER A 210 -9.09 -3.80 18.96
C SER A 210 -9.04 -4.35 20.37
N GLN A 211 -7.92 -4.16 21.10
CA GLN A 211 -7.64 -4.88 22.36
C GLN A 211 -7.26 -3.99 23.55
N TYR A 212 -7.61 -2.70 23.53
CA TYR A 212 -7.28 -1.78 24.64
C TYR A 212 -7.87 -2.20 25.99
N LYS A 213 -8.96 -3.00 25.99
CA LYS A 213 -9.57 -3.56 27.20
C LYS A 213 -8.82 -4.78 27.77
N ASN A 214 -8.00 -5.44 26.94
CA ASN A 214 -7.24 -6.62 27.35
C ASN A 214 -6.01 -6.21 28.17
N PRO A 215 -5.89 -6.61 29.45
CA PRO A 215 -4.77 -6.16 30.29
C PRO A 215 -3.40 -6.56 29.77
N LYS A 216 -3.27 -7.76 29.17
CA LYS A 216 -1.98 -8.24 28.62
C LYS A 216 -1.54 -7.41 27.43
N VAL A 217 -2.48 -7.11 26.52
CA VAL A 217 -2.18 -6.27 25.33
C VAL A 217 -1.91 -4.83 25.76
N ARG A 218 -2.68 -4.30 26.70
CA ARG A 218 -2.45 -2.96 27.25
C ARG A 218 -1.04 -2.82 27.88
N ASN A 219 -0.61 -3.81 28.66
CA ASN A 219 0.74 -3.79 29.23
C ASN A 219 1.82 -3.85 28.15
N TYR A 220 1.61 -4.64 27.10
CA TYR A 220 2.50 -4.66 25.94
C TYR A 220 2.58 -3.28 25.27
N LEU A 221 1.43 -2.64 25.00
CA LEU A 221 1.37 -1.32 24.37
C LEU A 221 2.03 -0.23 25.21
N LEU A 222 1.88 -0.26 26.54
CA LEU A 222 2.58 0.64 27.46
C LEU A 222 4.10 0.46 27.36
N GLY A 223 4.58 -0.79 27.34
CA GLY A 223 5.99 -1.08 27.11
C GLY A 223 6.51 -0.58 25.78
N GLN A 224 5.69 -0.67 24.71
CA GLN A 224 6.05 -0.10 23.41
C GLN A 224 6.09 1.43 23.43
N LEU A 225 5.17 2.11 24.13
CA LEU A 225 5.21 3.57 24.29
C LEU A 225 6.50 4.02 24.98
N ASP A 226 6.91 3.35 26.05
CA ASP A 226 8.15 3.67 26.78
C ASP A 226 9.40 3.46 25.92
N LYS A 227 9.42 2.39 25.10
CA LYS A 227 10.52 2.11 24.17
C LYS A 227 10.60 3.16 23.06
N ILE A 228 9.45 3.43 22.42
CA ILE A 228 9.34 4.37 21.28
C ILE A 228 9.63 5.82 21.71
N GLU A 229 9.29 6.23 22.92
CA GLU A 229 9.58 7.58 23.41
C GLU A 229 11.07 7.88 23.45
N ARG A 230 11.89 6.86 23.68
CA ARG A 230 13.37 6.99 23.72
C ARG A 230 14.03 6.91 22.34
N GLU A 231 13.47 6.14 21.42
CA GLU A 231 14.17 5.72 20.21
C GLU A 231 13.50 6.15 18.89
N GLU A 232 12.16 6.27 18.83
CA GLU A 232 11.41 6.39 17.57
C GLU A 232 10.17 7.29 17.62
N HIS A 233 10.36 8.57 17.85
CA HIS A 233 9.25 9.55 17.91
C HIS A 233 8.29 9.49 16.68
N SER A 234 8.78 9.19 15.50
CA SER A 234 7.99 9.09 14.27
C SER A 234 6.98 7.92 14.28
N VAL A 235 7.30 6.80 14.91
CA VAL A 235 6.35 5.67 15.05
C VAL A 235 5.20 6.07 15.98
N ARG A 236 5.50 6.71 17.11
CA ARG A 236 4.50 7.19 18.06
C ARG A 236 3.53 8.18 17.41
N LEU A 237 4.07 9.13 16.64
CA LEU A 237 3.26 10.10 15.91
C LEU A 237 2.30 9.40 14.94
N ARG A 238 2.80 8.49 14.10
CA ARG A 238 1.96 7.74 13.16
C ARG A 238 0.91 6.89 13.85
N TRP A 239 1.27 6.19 14.90
CA TRP A 239 0.35 5.40 15.70
C TRP A 239 -0.84 6.23 16.21
N GLY A 240 -0.57 7.36 16.86
CA GLY A 240 -1.62 8.26 17.33
C GLY A 240 -2.49 8.83 16.20
N LEU A 241 -1.88 9.23 15.08
CA LEU A 241 -2.62 9.74 13.91
C LEU A 241 -3.48 8.66 13.23
N ILE A 242 -3.08 7.39 13.22
CA ILE A 242 -3.90 6.30 12.69
C ILE A 242 -5.14 6.09 13.57
N LEU A 243 -5.00 6.15 14.89
CA LEU A 243 -6.15 6.08 15.81
C LEU A 243 -7.09 7.28 15.66
N ASP A 244 -6.57 8.49 15.49
CA ASP A 244 -7.35 9.70 15.17
C ASP A 244 -8.10 9.55 13.83
N TYR A 245 -7.45 8.97 12.82
CA TYR A 245 -8.10 8.67 11.54
C TYR A 245 -9.26 7.68 11.70
N PHE A 246 -9.12 6.62 12.50
CA PHE A 246 -10.22 5.69 12.77
C PHE A 246 -11.39 6.42 13.45
N GLY A 247 -11.10 7.29 14.41
CA GLY A 247 -12.11 8.15 15.03
C GLY A 247 -12.83 9.05 14.02
N THR A 248 -12.07 9.65 13.11
CA THR A 248 -12.62 10.52 12.06
C THR A 248 -13.54 9.74 11.12
N VAL A 249 -13.18 8.52 10.72
CA VAL A 249 -14.03 7.66 9.88
C VAL A 249 -15.37 7.38 10.58
N PHE A 250 -15.35 6.97 11.86
CA PHE A 250 -16.57 6.74 12.62
C PHE A 250 -17.41 8.01 12.79
N TYR A 251 -16.77 9.13 13.05
CA TYR A 251 -17.46 10.42 13.15
C TYR A 251 -18.19 10.80 11.86
N MET A 252 -17.54 10.61 10.71
CA MET A 252 -18.12 10.91 9.39
C MET A 252 -19.34 10.06 9.04
N ILE A 253 -19.41 8.82 9.51
CA ILE A 253 -20.57 7.93 9.32
C ILE A 253 -21.62 8.05 10.43
N GLY A 254 -21.45 9.00 11.38
CA GLY A 254 -22.38 9.27 12.45
C GLY A 254 -22.25 8.37 13.68
N ASP A 255 -21.29 7.46 13.72
CA ASP A 255 -21.03 6.59 14.88
C ASP A 255 -20.15 7.31 15.92
N ARG A 256 -20.78 8.25 16.63
CA ARG A 256 -20.12 9.07 17.66
C ARG A 256 -19.51 8.25 18.80
N PRO A 257 -20.18 7.21 19.34
CA PRO A 257 -19.58 6.41 20.42
C PRO A 257 -18.22 5.82 20.05
N ARG A 258 -18.13 5.16 18.88
CA ARG A 258 -16.85 4.59 18.40
C ARG A 258 -15.84 5.67 18.03
N ALA A 259 -16.29 6.81 17.50
CA ALA A 259 -15.40 7.94 17.23
C ALA A 259 -14.74 8.44 18.52
N ILE A 260 -15.51 8.62 19.61
CA ILE A 260 -15.00 9.03 20.92
C ILE A 260 -13.98 8.03 21.45
N GLU A 261 -14.30 6.72 21.40
CA GLU A 261 -13.35 5.67 21.82
C GLU A 261 -12.01 5.81 21.08
N CYS A 262 -12.03 5.89 19.76
CA CYS A 262 -10.81 6.01 18.96
C CYS A 262 -10.02 7.29 19.25
N TYR A 263 -10.67 8.43 19.43
CA TYR A 263 -10.00 9.69 19.80
C TYR A 263 -9.41 9.63 21.21
N GLU A 264 -10.05 8.94 22.15
CA GLU A 264 -9.50 8.73 23.49
C GLU A 264 -8.25 7.85 23.46
N LEU A 265 -8.23 6.80 22.62
CA LEU A 265 -7.03 5.99 22.39
C LEU A 265 -5.92 6.82 21.73
N ALA A 266 -6.23 7.63 20.73
CA ALA A 266 -5.27 8.53 20.09
C ALA A 266 -4.65 9.51 21.11
N ARG A 267 -5.47 10.06 22.02
CA ARG A 267 -5.00 10.94 23.09
C ARG A 267 -4.09 10.24 24.11
N GLN A 268 -4.28 8.94 24.35
CA GLN A 268 -3.34 8.17 25.20
C GLN A 268 -1.94 8.09 24.57
N VAL A 269 -1.87 8.00 23.25
CA VAL A 269 -0.60 7.96 22.50
C VAL A 269 0.01 9.35 22.33
N LEU A 270 -0.81 10.36 22.02
CA LEU A 270 -0.41 11.76 21.76
C LEU A 270 -1.20 12.71 22.68
N PRO A 271 -0.88 12.78 23.97
CA PRO A 271 -1.68 13.53 24.96
C PRO A 271 -1.73 15.03 24.70
N ASP A 272 -0.71 15.60 24.05
CA ASP A 272 -0.59 17.03 23.83
C ASP A 272 -1.00 17.47 22.42
N ASP A 273 -1.41 16.54 21.54
CA ASP A 273 -1.86 16.88 20.21
C ASP A 273 -3.17 17.69 20.26
N LYS A 274 -3.11 18.90 19.71
CA LYS A 274 -4.21 19.86 19.72
C LYS A 274 -5.39 19.39 18.86
N LYS A 275 -5.11 18.83 17.69
CA LYS A 275 -6.14 18.37 16.76
C LYS A 275 -6.93 17.20 17.31
N ILE A 276 -6.25 16.24 17.95
CA ILE A 276 -6.92 15.11 18.61
C ILE A 276 -7.84 15.61 19.74
N LYS A 277 -7.38 16.58 20.55
CA LYS A 277 -8.21 17.22 21.60
C LYS A 277 -9.45 17.89 21.01
N GLU A 278 -9.31 18.62 19.91
CA GLU A 278 -10.40 19.29 19.19
C GLU A 278 -11.39 18.27 18.59
N ASN A 279 -10.89 17.20 17.94
CA ASN A 279 -11.71 16.14 17.37
C ASN A 279 -12.53 15.43 18.47
N LEU A 280 -11.90 15.11 19.60
CA LEU A 280 -12.58 14.50 20.73
C LEU A 280 -13.66 15.40 21.33
N ALA A 281 -13.38 16.69 21.53
CA ALA A 281 -14.34 17.67 22.03
C ALA A 281 -15.56 17.78 21.09
N ARG A 282 -15.32 17.87 19.79
CA ARG A 282 -16.37 17.93 18.76
C ARG A 282 -17.23 16.66 18.72
N ALA A 283 -16.64 15.49 18.93
CA ALA A 283 -17.39 14.23 18.95
C ALA A 283 -18.27 14.10 20.19
N LYS A 284 -17.91 14.74 21.31
CA LYS A 284 -18.66 14.75 22.58
C LYS A 284 -19.78 15.80 22.61
N SER A 285 -19.70 16.85 21.79
CA SER A 285 -20.75 17.86 21.61
C SER A 285 -21.89 17.33 20.72
#